data_2a258015a9309329a995e837451863e3
#
_entry.id   2a258015a9309329a995e837451863e3
#
_cell.length_a   1.000
_cell.length_b   1.000
_cell.length_c   1.000
_cell.angle_alpha   90.00
_cell.angle_beta   90.00
_cell.angle_gamma   90.00
#
_symmetry.space_group_name_H-M   'P 1'
#
loop_
_entity.id
_entity.type
_entity.pdbx_description
1 polymer ?
#
loop_
_entity_poly.entity_id
_entity_poly.type
_entity_poly.pdbx_seq_one_letter_code
_entity_poly.pdbx_strand_id
1 'polypeptide(L)'
;MMRLRTCTVAATLALMLAAACTETTGTPEGQMLALSVSGLQPLASGFHYEGWAIIGTTPVSTGKFNVDAQGNIVTLTGAPVAGGIFRTDRDLRGASAIVITIEPAGDVDALPTATHYLAGALGSGAATLTVGASQALGNDFTAATGKFVLATPTTATTTDEKSGLWFLDLSSGSPATGLSLPTLPAGWKYEGWAVINGVPVSTGTFTAVNAADDRKLFSGPLAGPPFPGEDFIVAAPTGLTFPTNLAGGTAVISIEPSPDDSPLPFTLKPLAGAIPATAADHVTYPMTTQTSGFPRGSAVIR
;
A
#
# COMPACT_ATOMS: atom_id res chain seq x y z
N MET A 1 -19.30 -55.71 -91.16
CA MET A 1 -18.24 -55.89 -90.17
C MET A 1 -17.83 -54.51 -89.63
N MET A 2 -18.37 -54.14 -88.47
CA MET A 2 -18.18 -52.82 -87.89
C MET A 2 -17.38 -52.96 -86.59
N ARG A 3 -16.17 -52.39 -86.53
CA ARG A 3 -15.31 -52.43 -85.36
C ARG A 3 -15.59 -51.27 -84.43
N LEU A 4 -16.03 -51.58 -83.24
CA LEU A 4 -16.25 -50.60 -82.18
C LEU A 4 -14.86 -50.25 -81.58
N ARG A 5 -14.56 -48.94 -81.51
CA ARG A 5 -13.40 -48.43 -80.80
C ARG A 5 -13.92 -47.86 -79.45
N THR A 6 -13.42 -48.48 -78.35
CA THR A 6 -13.64 -48.02 -77.00
C THR A 6 -12.68 -46.88 -76.72
N CYS A 7 -13.20 -45.69 -76.36
CA CYS A 7 -12.42 -44.59 -75.79
C CYS A 7 -12.40 -44.71 -74.24
N THR A 8 -11.21 -44.92 -73.68
CA THR A 8 -10.99 -44.89 -72.23
C THR A 8 -10.71 -43.41 -71.85
N VAL A 9 -11.60 -42.84 -71.04
CA VAL A 9 -11.40 -41.48 -70.40
C VAL A 9 -10.70 -41.71 -69.07
N ALA A 10 -9.45 -41.27 -68.95
CA ALA A 10 -8.72 -41.20 -67.66
C ALA A 10 -9.14 -39.95 -66.92
N ALA A 11 -9.82 -40.12 -65.76
CA ALA A 11 -10.14 -39.04 -64.85
C ALA A 11 -8.98 -38.81 -63.89
N THR A 12 -8.25 -37.69 -64.03
CA THR A 12 -7.23 -37.20 -63.09
C THR A 12 -7.92 -36.51 -61.95
N LEU A 13 -7.86 -37.11 -60.74
CA LEU A 13 -8.37 -36.57 -59.50
C LEU A 13 -7.30 -35.58 -58.94
N ALA A 14 -7.50 -34.26 -59.06
CA ALA A 14 -6.63 -33.27 -58.46
C ALA A 14 -6.98 -33.14 -56.97
N LEU A 15 -6.08 -33.63 -56.09
CA LEU A 15 -6.19 -33.48 -54.62
C LEU A 15 -5.74 -32.05 -54.26
N MET A 16 -6.70 -31.15 -53.96
CA MET A 16 -6.39 -29.84 -53.39
C MET A 16 -6.12 -30.04 -51.90
N LEU A 17 -4.82 -29.90 -51.51
CA LEU A 17 -4.45 -29.70 -50.10
C LEU A 17 -4.87 -28.28 -49.71
N ALA A 18 -5.98 -28.15 -48.98
CA ALA A 18 -6.26 -26.94 -48.22
C ALA A 18 -5.29 -26.85 -47.06
N ALA A 19 -4.28 -26.01 -47.16
CA ALA A 19 -3.47 -25.60 -46.00
C ALA A 19 -4.38 -24.78 -45.09
N ALA A 20 -4.91 -25.41 -44.05
CA ALA A 20 -5.54 -24.69 -42.95
C ALA A 20 -4.44 -23.95 -42.19
N CYS A 21 -4.32 -22.64 -42.42
CA CYS A 21 -3.61 -21.76 -41.50
C CYS A 21 -4.37 -21.81 -40.18
N THR A 22 -3.87 -22.55 -39.22
CA THR A 22 -4.24 -22.40 -37.82
C THR A 22 -3.72 -21.03 -37.38
N GLU A 23 -4.59 -20.02 -37.40
CA GLU A 23 -4.30 -18.77 -36.72
C GLU A 23 -4.13 -19.11 -35.25
N THR A 24 -2.92 -18.95 -34.75
CA THR A 24 -2.62 -18.98 -33.34
C THR A 24 -3.29 -17.75 -32.73
N THR A 25 -4.47 -17.91 -32.13
CA THR A 25 -5.18 -16.85 -31.38
C THR A 25 -4.47 -16.57 -30.05
N GLY A 26 -3.16 -16.34 -30.11
CA GLY A 26 -2.38 -15.82 -28.98
C GLY A 26 -2.63 -14.32 -28.84
N THR A 27 -2.67 -13.82 -27.61
CA THR A 27 -2.65 -12.38 -27.35
C THR A 27 -1.42 -11.79 -28.04
N PRO A 28 -1.55 -10.72 -28.84
CA PRO A 28 -0.40 -10.07 -29.48
C PRO A 28 0.69 -9.70 -28.47
N GLU A 29 1.93 -9.70 -28.94
CA GLU A 29 3.07 -9.30 -28.10
C GLU A 29 2.90 -7.86 -27.61
N GLY A 30 3.25 -7.61 -26.33
CA GLY A 30 3.11 -6.29 -25.71
C GLY A 30 1.72 -6.01 -25.13
N GLN A 31 0.77 -6.95 -25.21
CA GLN A 31 -0.58 -6.78 -24.64
C GLN A 31 -0.78 -7.55 -23.33
N MET A 32 0.29 -7.96 -22.69
CA MET A 32 0.25 -8.62 -21.40
C MET A 32 1.23 -7.98 -20.43
N LEU A 33 0.78 -7.80 -19.19
CA LEU A 33 1.64 -7.50 -18.04
C LEU A 33 1.68 -8.74 -17.14
N ALA A 34 2.87 -9.28 -16.90
CA ALA A 34 3.09 -10.25 -15.85
C ALA A 34 3.56 -9.51 -14.60
N LEU A 35 2.77 -9.54 -13.52
CA LEU A 35 3.02 -8.88 -12.25
C LEU A 35 3.31 -9.92 -11.16
N SER A 36 4.35 -9.68 -10.39
CA SER A 36 4.65 -10.43 -9.16
C SER A 36 4.82 -9.41 -8.03
N VAL A 37 4.13 -9.61 -6.92
CA VAL A 37 4.17 -8.73 -5.75
C VAL A 37 4.35 -9.52 -4.47
N SER A 38 4.93 -8.88 -3.46
CA SER A 38 5.03 -9.43 -2.12
C SER A 38 4.86 -8.32 -1.09
N GLY A 39 4.29 -8.65 0.09
CA GLY A 39 4.08 -7.69 1.17
C GLY A 39 2.87 -6.78 0.98
N LEU A 40 2.07 -6.95 -0.08
CA LEU A 40 0.76 -6.29 -0.16
C LEU A 40 -0.20 -6.94 0.85
N GLN A 41 -1.12 -6.14 1.39
CA GLN A 41 -2.21 -6.64 2.24
C GLN A 41 -3.53 -6.65 1.46
N PRO A 42 -4.50 -7.52 1.82
CA PRO A 42 -5.86 -7.40 1.32
C PRO A 42 -6.45 -6.03 1.64
N LEU A 43 -7.00 -5.34 0.65
CA LEU A 43 -7.70 -4.08 0.87
C LEU A 43 -9.15 -4.35 1.23
N ALA A 44 -9.68 -3.57 2.19
CA ALA A 44 -11.03 -3.69 2.70
C ALA A 44 -12.00 -2.71 2.02
N SER A 45 -13.27 -2.73 2.42
CA SER A 45 -14.29 -1.73 2.08
C SER A 45 -14.48 -1.48 0.57
N GLY A 46 -14.10 -2.45 -0.29
CA GLY A 46 -14.19 -2.34 -1.74
C GLY A 46 -13.02 -1.61 -2.41
N PHE A 47 -12.04 -1.14 -1.62
CA PHE A 47 -10.78 -0.65 -2.18
C PHE A 47 -10.05 -1.78 -2.91
N HIS A 48 -9.26 -1.42 -3.90
CA HIS A 48 -8.53 -2.37 -4.72
C HIS A 48 -7.23 -1.77 -5.25
N TYR A 49 -6.34 -2.63 -5.72
CA TYR A 49 -5.15 -2.23 -6.46
C TYR A 49 -5.47 -2.12 -7.94
N GLU A 50 -4.82 -1.16 -8.62
CA GLU A 50 -4.82 -1.10 -10.07
C GLU A 50 -3.41 -0.92 -10.61
N GLY A 51 -3.10 -1.64 -11.68
CA GLY A 51 -1.84 -1.52 -12.38
C GLY A 51 -1.95 -0.56 -13.56
N TRP A 52 -0.92 0.27 -13.74
CA TRP A 52 -0.84 1.28 -14.80
C TRP A 52 0.47 1.18 -15.53
N ALA A 53 0.42 1.14 -16.87
CA ALA A 53 1.56 1.32 -17.73
C ALA A 53 1.61 2.79 -18.21
N ILE A 54 2.71 3.48 -17.98
CA ILE A 54 2.86 4.90 -18.34
C ILE A 54 3.46 5.01 -19.72
N ILE A 55 2.65 5.40 -20.72
CA ILE A 55 3.05 5.57 -22.12
C ILE A 55 3.11 7.07 -22.45
N GLY A 56 4.31 7.61 -22.57
CA GLY A 56 4.50 9.05 -22.60
C GLY A 56 4.08 9.68 -21.27
N THR A 57 2.98 10.43 -21.25
CA THR A 57 2.36 11.01 -20.05
C THR A 57 1.01 10.37 -19.75
N THR A 58 0.58 9.36 -20.52
CA THR A 58 -0.75 8.75 -20.42
C THR A 58 -0.67 7.46 -19.59
N PRO A 59 -1.40 7.35 -18.48
CA PRO A 59 -1.58 6.09 -17.79
C PRO A 59 -2.54 5.19 -18.58
N VAL A 60 -2.16 3.94 -18.73
CA VAL A 60 -2.97 2.90 -19.37
C VAL A 60 -3.19 1.81 -18.32
N SER A 61 -4.45 1.59 -17.93
CA SER A 61 -4.80 0.52 -17.00
C SER A 61 -4.36 -0.84 -17.55
N THR A 62 -3.71 -1.62 -16.73
CA THR A 62 -3.34 -3.01 -17.02
C THR A 62 -4.27 -3.98 -16.32
N GLY A 63 -5.10 -3.51 -15.37
CA GLY A 63 -6.14 -4.27 -14.70
C GLY A 63 -6.20 -4.02 -13.20
N LYS A 64 -7.40 -4.27 -12.67
CA LYS A 64 -7.75 -4.16 -11.25
C LYS A 64 -7.59 -5.51 -10.55
N PHE A 65 -7.08 -5.49 -9.31
CA PHE A 65 -6.86 -6.69 -8.53
C PHE A 65 -6.92 -6.42 -7.03
N ASN A 66 -6.93 -7.47 -6.25
CA ASN A 66 -6.63 -7.44 -4.82
C ASN A 66 -5.62 -8.56 -4.52
N VAL A 67 -5.24 -8.73 -3.27
CA VAL A 67 -4.52 -9.92 -2.81
C VAL A 67 -5.36 -10.64 -1.77
N ASP A 68 -5.19 -11.95 -1.67
CA ASP A 68 -5.77 -12.74 -0.59
C ASP A 68 -4.93 -12.64 0.70
N ALA A 69 -5.37 -13.30 1.77
CA ALA A 69 -4.67 -13.32 3.05
C ALA A 69 -3.26 -13.97 2.99
N GLN A 70 -2.96 -14.71 1.93
CA GLN A 70 -1.65 -15.33 1.65
C GLN A 70 -0.77 -14.45 0.75
N GLY A 71 -1.29 -13.29 0.28
CA GLY A 71 -0.61 -12.37 -0.62
C GLY A 71 -0.65 -12.76 -2.09
N ASN A 72 -1.49 -13.73 -2.49
CA ASN A 72 -1.67 -14.09 -3.89
C ASN A 72 -2.55 -13.06 -4.60
N ILE A 73 -2.21 -12.73 -5.84
CA ILE A 73 -3.02 -11.82 -6.66
C ILE A 73 -4.35 -12.48 -7.03
N VAL A 74 -5.43 -11.80 -6.73
CA VAL A 74 -6.81 -12.23 -7.02
C VAL A 74 -7.57 -11.12 -7.76
N THR A 75 -8.61 -11.51 -8.50
CA THR A 75 -9.56 -10.55 -9.09
C THR A 75 -10.38 -9.86 -7.99
N LEU A 76 -11.14 -8.84 -8.32
CA LEU A 76 -12.04 -8.16 -7.36
C LEU A 76 -13.13 -9.10 -6.80
N THR A 77 -13.38 -10.23 -7.46
CA THR A 77 -14.30 -11.27 -6.98
C THR A 77 -13.61 -12.39 -6.21
N GLY A 78 -12.30 -12.28 -5.97
CA GLY A 78 -11.50 -13.25 -5.21
C GLY A 78 -10.99 -14.45 -6.01
N ALA A 79 -11.19 -14.50 -7.34
CA ALA A 79 -10.65 -15.57 -8.18
C ALA A 79 -9.13 -15.36 -8.41
N PRO A 80 -8.29 -16.43 -8.39
CA PRO A 80 -6.86 -16.30 -8.64
C PRO A 80 -6.54 -15.72 -10.02
N VAL A 81 -5.58 -14.79 -10.08
CA VAL A 81 -5.00 -14.31 -11.35
C VAL A 81 -3.80 -15.20 -11.68
N ALA A 82 -4.01 -16.16 -12.57
CA ALA A 82 -3.01 -17.17 -12.90
C ALA A 82 -1.69 -16.54 -13.38
N GLY A 83 -0.60 -16.84 -12.68
CA GLY A 83 0.74 -16.31 -12.98
C GLY A 83 0.87 -14.79 -12.87
N GLY A 84 -0.10 -14.10 -12.25
CA GLY A 84 -0.14 -12.64 -12.18
C GLY A 84 -0.27 -11.96 -13.55
N ILE A 85 -0.89 -12.64 -14.54
CA ILE A 85 -0.95 -12.16 -15.91
C ILE A 85 -2.23 -11.36 -16.14
N PHE A 86 -2.05 -10.09 -16.49
CA PHE A 86 -3.10 -9.17 -16.90
C PHE A 86 -3.03 -8.97 -18.42
N ARG A 87 -4.16 -9.01 -19.08
CA ARG A 87 -4.31 -8.80 -20.54
C ARG A 87 -5.03 -7.50 -20.81
N THR A 88 -4.54 -6.76 -21.79
CA THR A 88 -5.14 -5.51 -22.25
C THR A 88 -5.26 -5.52 -23.78
N ASP A 89 -6.11 -4.68 -24.32
CA ASP A 89 -6.23 -4.41 -25.76
C ASP A 89 -5.23 -3.35 -26.24
N ARG A 90 -4.38 -2.83 -25.36
CA ARG A 90 -3.42 -1.78 -25.65
C ARG A 90 -2.00 -2.36 -25.78
N ASP A 91 -1.23 -1.81 -26.69
CA ASP A 91 0.21 -2.11 -26.80
C ASP A 91 0.97 -1.36 -25.69
N LEU A 92 1.58 -2.10 -24.79
CA LEU A 92 2.32 -1.58 -23.64
C LEU A 92 3.82 -1.40 -23.92
N ARG A 93 4.34 -1.78 -25.09
CA ARG A 93 5.78 -1.77 -25.38
C ARG A 93 6.41 -0.36 -25.35
N GLY A 94 5.59 0.68 -25.49
CA GLY A 94 6.03 2.08 -25.35
C GLY A 94 6.01 2.62 -23.92
N ALA A 95 5.69 1.79 -22.93
CA ALA A 95 5.63 2.24 -21.54
C ALA A 95 7.03 2.51 -20.97
N SER A 96 7.15 3.59 -20.21
CA SER A 96 8.37 4.01 -19.52
C SER A 96 8.43 3.55 -18.06
N ALA A 97 7.27 3.26 -17.45
CA ALA A 97 7.15 2.83 -16.07
C ALA A 97 5.88 2.01 -15.85
N ILE A 98 5.89 1.22 -14.79
CA ILE A 98 4.69 0.60 -14.20
C ILE A 98 4.45 1.23 -12.83
N VAL A 99 3.18 1.56 -12.55
CA VAL A 99 2.71 2.09 -11.26
C VAL A 99 1.57 1.20 -10.76
N ILE A 100 1.54 0.93 -9.48
CA ILE A 100 0.42 0.29 -8.78
C ILE A 100 -0.17 1.34 -7.83
N THR A 101 -1.46 1.57 -7.94
CA THR A 101 -2.21 2.49 -7.09
C THR A 101 -3.17 1.74 -6.17
N ILE A 102 -3.69 2.44 -5.17
CA ILE A 102 -4.85 2.02 -4.37
C ILE A 102 -6.04 2.86 -4.83
N GLU A 103 -7.04 2.19 -5.37
CA GLU A 103 -8.25 2.81 -5.89
C GLU A 103 -9.42 2.63 -4.92
N PRO A 104 -10.30 3.64 -4.75
CA PRO A 104 -11.45 3.54 -3.85
C PRO A 104 -12.51 2.60 -4.39
N ALA A 105 -13.46 2.24 -3.51
CA ALA A 105 -14.62 1.47 -3.89
C ALA A 105 -15.44 2.19 -4.97
N GLY A 106 -15.84 1.44 -6.01
CA GLY A 106 -16.67 1.96 -7.09
C GLY A 106 -15.95 2.88 -8.07
N ASP A 107 -14.62 2.95 -8.02
CA ASP A 107 -13.83 3.67 -9.01
C ASP A 107 -14.09 3.13 -10.41
N VAL A 108 -14.47 4.04 -11.33
CA VAL A 108 -14.80 3.76 -12.74
C VAL A 108 -14.07 4.68 -13.71
N ASP A 109 -13.26 5.61 -13.21
CA ASP A 109 -12.53 6.51 -14.09
C ASP A 109 -11.29 5.84 -14.69
N ALA A 110 -10.67 6.48 -15.66
CA ALA A 110 -9.54 5.95 -16.40
C ALA A 110 -8.21 6.59 -15.97
N LEU A 111 -8.18 7.20 -14.78
CA LEU A 111 -7.00 7.87 -14.24
C LEU A 111 -6.61 7.27 -12.90
N PRO A 112 -5.31 7.10 -12.62
CA PRO A 112 -4.86 6.65 -11.31
C PRO A 112 -5.20 7.69 -10.23
N THR A 113 -5.59 7.20 -9.05
CA THR A 113 -5.66 8.05 -7.85
C THR A 113 -4.27 8.59 -7.48
N ALA A 114 -4.22 9.57 -6.59
CA ALA A 114 -2.96 10.06 -6.04
C ALA A 114 -2.22 9.04 -5.14
N THR A 115 -2.88 7.94 -4.76
CA THR A 115 -2.34 6.92 -3.86
C THR A 115 -1.45 5.93 -4.63
N HIS A 116 -0.32 6.42 -5.15
CA HIS A 116 0.68 5.60 -5.83
C HIS A 116 1.47 4.79 -4.79
N TYR A 117 1.37 3.47 -4.85
CA TYR A 117 1.90 2.59 -3.81
C TYR A 117 3.23 1.95 -4.18
N LEU A 118 3.30 1.31 -5.36
CA LEU A 118 4.54 0.74 -5.91
C LEU A 118 4.76 1.30 -7.30
N ALA A 119 6.01 1.57 -7.64
CA ALA A 119 6.34 1.93 -9.00
C ALA A 119 7.74 1.46 -9.39
N GLY A 120 8.01 1.44 -10.69
CA GLY A 120 9.33 1.17 -11.24
C GLY A 120 9.45 1.55 -12.70
N ALA A 121 10.61 2.13 -13.07
CA ALA A 121 10.92 2.40 -14.46
C ALA A 121 11.11 1.09 -15.24
N LEU A 122 10.59 1.04 -16.46
CA LEU A 122 10.76 -0.08 -17.39
C LEU A 122 12.11 0.01 -18.09
N GLY A 123 12.90 -1.07 -17.96
CA GLY A 123 14.11 -1.28 -18.74
C GLY A 123 14.02 -2.62 -19.48
N SER A 124 14.15 -2.62 -20.80
CA SER A 124 14.01 -3.85 -21.62
C SER A 124 12.71 -4.64 -21.34
N GLY A 125 11.61 -3.92 -21.16
CA GLY A 125 10.29 -4.51 -20.90
C GLY A 125 10.06 -5.04 -19.49
N ALA A 126 10.98 -4.82 -18.54
CA ALA A 126 10.87 -5.25 -17.15
C ALA A 126 11.08 -4.08 -16.17
N ALA A 127 10.41 -4.14 -15.02
CA ALA A 127 10.55 -3.17 -13.93
C ALA A 127 10.66 -3.87 -12.59
N THR A 128 11.49 -3.33 -11.69
CA THR A 128 11.43 -3.64 -10.25
C THR A 128 10.55 -2.59 -9.59
N LEU A 129 9.54 -3.04 -8.84
CA LEU A 129 8.55 -2.17 -8.21
C LEU A 129 8.87 -2.01 -6.73
N THR A 130 8.97 -0.76 -6.27
CA THR A 130 9.22 -0.42 -4.86
C THR A 130 8.41 0.79 -4.43
N VAL A 131 8.22 0.94 -3.13
CA VAL A 131 7.62 2.15 -2.53
C VAL A 131 8.54 3.36 -2.69
N GLY A 132 9.87 3.15 -2.75
CA GLY A 132 10.88 4.21 -2.87
C GLY A 132 11.01 4.81 -4.27
N ALA A 133 10.37 4.23 -5.29
CA ALA A 133 10.39 4.78 -6.64
C ALA A 133 9.76 6.19 -6.68
N SER A 134 10.30 7.07 -7.53
CA SER A 134 9.85 8.48 -7.61
C SER A 134 8.39 8.64 -8.04
N GLN A 135 7.83 7.64 -8.75
CA GLN A 135 6.42 7.61 -9.13
C GLN A 135 5.52 6.92 -8.08
N ALA A 136 6.08 6.46 -6.95
CA ALA A 136 5.35 5.95 -5.78
C ALA A 136 5.50 6.94 -4.62
N LEU A 137 5.88 6.48 -3.41
CA LEU A 137 6.10 7.39 -2.28
C LEU A 137 7.39 8.21 -2.39
N GLY A 138 8.32 7.82 -3.29
CA GLY A 138 9.56 8.56 -3.52
C GLY A 138 10.60 8.46 -2.39
N ASN A 139 10.34 7.62 -1.40
CA ASN A 139 11.25 7.41 -0.26
C ASN A 139 11.16 5.95 0.24
N ASP A 140 12.28 5.38 0.65
CA ASP A 140 12.35 4.03 1.23
C ASP A 140 12.27 4.01 2.76
N PHE A 141 12.22 5.18 3.39
CA PHE A 141 12.10 5.41 4.83
C PHE A 141 13.23 4.81 5.69
N THR A 142 14.32 4.39 5.07
CA THR A 142 15.46 3.81 5.81
C THR A 142 16.15 4.83 6.73
N ALA A 143 16.04 6.13 6.43
CA ALA A 143 16.55 7.23 7.26
C ALA A 143 15.52 7.76 8.28
N ALA A 144 14.32 7.17 8.35
CA ALA A 144 13.30 7.59 9.30
C ALA A 144 13.77 7.31 10.74
N THR A 145 13.57 8.27 11.63
CA THR A 145 13.82 8.11 13.07
C THR A 145 12.64 8.59 13.90
N GLY A 146 12.46 8.01 15.08
CA GLY A 146 11.35 8.36 15.94
C GLY A 146 11.70 8.27 17.43
N LYS A 147 11.05 9.13 18.19
CA LYS A 147 11.03 9.13 19.64
C LYS A 147 9.62 9.42 20.12
N PHE A 148 9.29 8.93 21.29
CA PHE A 148 8.02 9.21 21.95
C PHE A 148 8.19 9.37 23.44
N VAL A 149 7.19 9.93 24.10
CA VAL A 149 7.06 10.03 25.56
C VAL A 149 5.68 9.55 25.97
N LEU A 150 5.55 9.15 27.23
CA LEU A 150 4.26 8.98 27.90
C LEU A 150 3.97 10.23 28.72
N ALA A 151 2.82 10.85 28.50
CA ALA A 151 2.35 12.01 29.26
C ALA A 151 0.87 12.24 28.95
N THR A 152 0.14 12.93 29.83
CA THR A 152 -1.26 13.30 29.63
C THR A 152 -1.48 14.80 29.70
N PRO A 153 -0.87 15.59 28.79
CA PRO A 153 -0.93 17.05 28.82
C PRO A 153 -2.33 17.63 28.66
N THR A 154 -3.31 16.84 28.24
CA THR A 154 -4.69 17.32 28.05
C THR A 154 -5.56 17.18 29.32
N THR A 155 -4.97 16.73 30.44
CA THR A 155 -5.61 16.69 31.75
C THR A 155 -4.86 17.53 32.77
N ALA A 156 -5.53 17.85 33.90
CA ALA A 156 -4.87 18.47 35.06
C ALA A 156 -4.47 17.41 36.12
N THR A 157 -4.77 16.14 35.87
CA THR A 157 -4.47 15.02 36.75
C THR A 157 -3.02 14.57 36.53
N THR A 158 -2.34 14.24 37.61
CA THR A 158 -0.95 13.74 37.57
C THR A 158 -0.84 12.24 37.91
N THR A 159 -1.97 11.54 38.00
CA THR A 159 -2.01 10.12 38.38
C THR A 159 -2.15 9.18 37.19
N ASP A 160 -2.44 9.72 35.99
CA ASP A 160 -2.69 9.00 34.76
C ASP A 160 -1.67 9.30 33.65
N GLU A 161 -0.52 9.89 33.98
CA GLU A 161 0.52 10.37 33.05
C GLU A 161 1.03 9.32 32.06
N LYS A 162 0.87 8.03 32.36
CA LYS A 162 1.23 6.93 31.44
C LYS A 162 0.10 6.55 30.49
N SER A 163 -1.00 7.30 30.50
CA SER A 163 -2.17 7.03 29.65
C SER A 163 -2.17 7.85 28.33
N GLY A 164 -1.10 8.55 28.03
CA GLY A 164 -0.93 9.28 26.78
C GLY A 164 0.36 8.90 26.07
N LEU A 165 0.34 9.00 24.73
CA LEU A 165 1.47 8.74 23.86
C LEU A 165 1.66 9.93 22.93
N TRP A 166 2.84 10.58 23.01
CA TRP A 166 3.16 11.76 22.22
C TRP A 166 4.48 11.58 21.50
N PHE A 167 4.51 11.82 20.19
CA PHE A 167 5.69 11.68 19.34
C PHE A 167 6.57 12.94 19.42
N LEU A 168 7.11 13.18 20.61
CA LEU A 168 7.99 14.30 20.90
C LEU A 168 9.26 13.83 21.65
N ASP A 169 10.25 14.72 21.75
CA ASP A 169 11.51 14.50 22.43
C ASP A 169 11.69 15.51 23.58
N LEU A 170 11.93 15.02 24.78
CA LEU A 170 12.22 15.82 25.98
C LEU A 170 13.71 15.82 26.39
N SER A 171 14.57 15.14 25.62
CA SER A 171 15.98 14.93 26.00
C SER A 171 16.78 16.23 26.14
N SER A 172 16.33 17.33 25.54
CA SER A 172 16.96 18.66 25.67
C SER A 172 16.39 19.49 26.83
N GLY A 173 15.44 18.96 27.62
CA GLY A 173 14.78 19.67 28.70
C GLY A 173 13.60 20.54 28.27
N SER A 174 13.31 20.63 26.97
CA SER A 174 12.11 21.27 26.41
C SER A 174 11.51 20.39 25.31
N PRO A 175 10.18 20.41 25.12
CA PRO A 175 9.55 19.63 24.05
C PRO A 175 10.07 20.03 22.67
N ALA A 176 10.50 19.04 21.90
CA ALA A 176 10.94 19.16 20.53
C ALA A 176 10.31 18.04 19.67
N THR A 177 10.38 18.15 18.36
CA THR A 177 9.90 17.13 17.42
C THR A 177 10.57 15.78 17.69
N GLY A 178 9.77 14.77 17.98
CA GLY A 178 10.25 13.39 18.20
C GLY A 178 10.43 12.60 16.90
N LEU A 179 9.83 13.02 15.80
CA LEU A 179 9.85 12.31 14.53
C LEU A 179 10.73 13.04 13.50
N SER A 180 11.49 12.27 12.74
CA SER A 180 12.14 12.69 11.50
C SER A 180 11.63 11.79 10.37
N LEU A 181 10.72 12.30 9.58
CA LEU A 181 10.02 11.59 8.52
C LEU A 181 10.04 12.41 7.23
N PRO A 182 10.16 11.77 6.04
CA PRO A 182 10.06 12.49 4.78
C PRO A 182 8.65 13.05 4.55
N THR A 183 8.54 14.10 3.75
CA THR A 183 7.23 14.59 3.29
C THR A 183 6.60 13.54 2.37
N LEU A 184 5.35 13.19 2.63
CA LEU A 184 4.60 12.27 1.79
C LEU A 184 3.99 13.00 0.57
N PRO A 185 3.89 12.33 -0.58
CA PRO A 185 3.11 12.84 -1.71
C PRO A 185 1.60 12.88 -1.38
N ALA A 186 0.83 13.55 -2.23
CA ALA A 186 -0.63 13.53 -2.16
C ALA A 186 -1.15 12.07 -2.16
N GLY A 187 -2.29 11.84 -1.53
CA GLY A 187 -2.88 10.51 -1.37
C GLY A 187 -2.36 9.72 -0.17
N TRP A 188 -1.42 10.28 0.61
CA TRP A 188 -0.84 9.59 1.77
C TRP A 188 -0.77 10.51 3.00
N LYS A 189 -0.96 9.90 4.18
CA LYS A 189 -0.77 10.53 5.48
C LYS A 189 0.02 9.61 6.40
N TYR A 190 0.65 10.17 7.41
CA TYR A 190 1.12 9.39 8.56
C TYR A 190 -0.03 9.20 9.56
N GLU A 191 0.03 8.12 10.31
CA GLU A 191 -0.82 7.91 11.48
C GLU A 191 -0.01 7.34 12.64
N GLY A 192 -0.29 7.85 13.83
CA GLY A 192 0.30 7.36 15.05
C GLY A 192 -0.63 6.35 15.74
N TRP A 193 -0.03 5.38 16.44
CA TRP A 193 -0.77 4.31 17.11
C TRP A 193 -0.15 3.96 18.46
N ALA A 194 -1.01 3.74 19.45
CA ALA A 194 -0.69 2.99 20.64
C ALA A 194 -1.27 1.58 20.53
N VAL A 195 -0.44 0.55 20.56
CA VAL A 195 -0.92 -0.84 20.63
C VAL A 195 -1.08 -1.23 22.09
N ILE A 196 -2.34 -1.31 22.54
CA ILE A 196 -2.74 -1.54 23.93
C ILE A 196 -3.29 -2.95 24.05
N ASN A 197 -2.62 -3.83 24.79
CA ASN A 197 -3.02 -5.25 24.91
C ASN A 197 -3.24 -5.95 23.55
N GLY A 198 -2.43 -5.60 22.55
CA GLY A 198 -2.54 -6.14 21.19
C GLY A 198 -3.58 -5.43 20.31
N VAL A 199 -4.32 -4.45 20.82
CA VAL A 199 -5.29 -3.66 20.06
C VAL A 199 -4.65 -2.33 19.63
N PRO A 200 -4.52 -2.04 18.34
CA PRO A 200 -4.04 -0.75 17.86
C PRO A 200 -5.13 0.31 18.07
N VAL A 201 -4.76 1.42 18.68
CA VAL A 201 -5.61 2.59 18.90
C VAL A 201 -4.91 3.79 18.26
N SER A 202 -5.60 4.45 17.32
CA SER A 202 -5.08 5.61 16.60
C SER A 202 -4.85 6.79 17.53
N THR A 203 -3.75 7.52 17.35
CA THR A 203 -3.56 8.85 17.93
C THR A 203 -4.10 9.96 17.02
N GLY A 204 -4.30 9.66 15.73
CA GLY A 204 -4.71 10.60 14.69
C GLY A 204 -3.77 10.57 13.49
N THR A 205 -4.24 11.13 12.36
CA THR A 205 -3.44 11.26 11.15
C THR A 205 -2.76 12.63 11.08
N PHE A 206 -1.60 12.69 10.41
CA PHE A 206 -0.85 13.94 10.26
C PHE A 206 -0.02 13.95 8.97
N THR A 207 0.37 15.15 8.53
CA THR A 207 1.32 15.35 7.42
C THR A 207 2.56 16.13 7.86
N ALA A 208 2.51 16.75 9.05
CA ALA A 208 3.60 17.54 9.61
C ALA A 208 3.94 17.03 11.01
N VAL A 209 5.22 16.73 11.24
CA VAL A 209 5.72 16.17 12.51
C VAL A 209 5.83 17.20 13.64
N ASN A 210 5.71 18.49 13.35
CA ASN A 210 5.79 19.63 14.26
C ASN A 210 4.43 20.34 14.42
N ALA A 211 3.33 19.65 14.17
CA ALA A 211 1.96 20.11 14.38
C ALA A 211 1.16 19.01 15.06
N ALA A 212 0.05 19.36 15.70
CA ALA A 212 -0.90 18.37 16.21
C ALA A 212 -1.49 17.56 15.04
N ASP A 213 -1.89 16.33 15.31
CA ASP A 213 -2.63 15.48 14.38
C ASP A 213 -4.08 15.95 14.15
N ASP A 214 -4.78 15.27 13.24
CA ASP A 214 -6.14 15.68 12.77
C ASP A 214 -7.24 15.40 13.80
N ARG A 215 -6.97 14.60 14.84
CA ARG A 215 -8.01 14.07 15.74
C ARG A 215 -7.60 14.21 17.20
N LYS A 216 -8.61 14.30 18.06
CA LYS A 216 -8.52 14.28 19.54
C LYS A 216 -9.70 13.49 20.07
N LEU A 217 -9.73 12.19 19.77
CA LEU A 217 -10.89 11.36 20.10
C LEU A 217 -10.94 10.93 21.56
N PHE A 218 -9.78 10.82 22.20
CA PHE A 218 -9.63 10.22 23.52
C PHE A 218 -9.02 11.18 24.54
N SER A 219 -8.59 12.35 24.10
CA SER A 219 -7.95 13.39 24.92
C SER A 219 -8.89 14.03 25.92
N GLY A 220 -8.32 14.60 26.97
CA GLY A 220 -9.00 15.44 27.93
C GLY A 220 -9.33 16.84 27.38
N PRO A 221 -9.88 17.72 28.24
CA PRO A 221 -10.39 19.03 27.81
C PRO A 221 -9.31 20.10 27.57
N LEU A 222 -8.07 19.89 28.02
CA LEU A 222 -7.00 20.87 27.86
C LEU A 222 -6.36 20.76 26.47
N ALA A 223 -5.64 21.82 26.06
CA ALA A 223 -4.87 21.80 24.82
C ALA A 223 -3.65 20.88 24.95
N GLY A 224 -3.45 20.00 23.96
CA GLY A 224 -2.24 19.22 23.81
C GLY A 224 -1.06 20.04 23.25
N PRO A 225 0.16 19.50 23.25
CA PRO A 225 1.32 20.10 22.62
C PRO A 225 1.18 20.11 21.09
N PRO A 226 1.94 20.96 20.36
CA PRO A 226 1.89 21.05 18.92
C PRO A 226 2.70 19.92 18.23
N PHE A 227 2.43 18.66 18.60
CA PHE A 227 3.05 17.46 18.08
C PHE A 227 1.99 16.37 17.89
N PRO A 228 2.18 15.39 17.01
CA PRO A 228 1.29 14.25 16.92
C PRO A 228 1.27 13.45 18.22
N GLY A 229 0.08 12.98 18.62
CA GLY A 229 -0.09 12.17 19.83
C GLY A 229 -1.49 12.31 20.43
N GLU A 230 -1.80 11.47 21.40
CA GLU A 230 -3.12 11.39 22.02
C GLU A 230 -3.02 10.98 23.49
N ASP A 231 -3.90 11.54 24.30
CA ASP A 231 -4.16 11.04 25.65
C ASP A 231 -5.35 10.05 25.60
N PHE A 232 -5.20 8.89 26.18
CA PHE A 232 -6.24 7.86 26.21
C PHE A 232 -7.02 7.96 27.53
N ILE A 233 -7.88 8.99 27.65
CA ILE A 233 -8.56 9.38 28.89
C ILE A 233 -10.05 9.09 28.84
N VAL A 234 -10.68 9.33 27.67
CA VAL A 234 -12.14 9.20 27.49
C VAL A 234 -12.46 8.32 26.27
N ALA A 235 -13.73 7.94 26.12
CA ALA A 235 -14.27 7.30 24.93
C ALA A 235 -13.51 6.01 24.49
N ALA A 236 -13.08 5.19 25.44
CA ALA A 236 -12.34 3.95 25.14
C ALA A 236 -13.07 3.07 24.10
N PRO A 237 -12.35 2.53 23.08
CA PRO A 237 -12.91 1.56 22.18
C PRO A 237 -13.39 0.29 22.90
N THR A 238 -14.32 -0.45 22.28
CA THR A 238 -14.82 -1.71 22.83
C THR A 238 -13.67 -2.67 23.20
N GLY A 239 -13.68 -3.18 24.42
CA GLY A 239 -12.67 -4.09 24.95
C GLY A 239 -11.50 -3.40 25.64
N LEU A 240 -11.44 -2.07 25.64
CA LEU A 240 -10.47 -1.27 26.39
C LEU A 240 -11.15 -0.44 27.47
N THR A 241 -10.36 0.05 28.42
CA THR A 241 -10.79 0.98 29.47
C THR A 241 -9.80 2.11 29.55
N PHE A 242 -10.26 3.37 29.58
CA PHE A 242 -9.44 4.56 29.76
C PHE A 242 -9.79 5.27 31.08
N PRO A 243 -8.83 5.94 31.75
CA PRO A 243 -7.38 5.95 31.45
C PRO A 243 -6.73 4.57 31.55
N THR A 244 -5.63 4.35 30.80
CA THR A 244 -4.91 3.08 30.78
C THR A 244 -3.39 3.30 30.79
N ASN A 245 -2.67 2.45 31.51
CA ASN A 245 -1.21 2.51 31.50
C ASN A 245 -0.69 1.84 30.21
N LEU A 246 0.01 2.60 29.37
CA LEU A 246 0.57 2.14 28.11
C LEU A 246 1.87 1.34 28.25
N ALA A 247 2.46 1.24 29.47
CA ALA A 247 3.66 0.45 29.70
C ALA A 247 3.45 -1.01 29.30
N GLY A 248 4.39 -1.58 28.56
CA GLY A 248 4.30 -2.92 27.97
C GLY A 248 3.63 -2.96 26.59
N GLY A 249 3.10 -1.84 26.10
CA GLY A 249 2.53 -1.70 24.76
C GLY A 249 3.57 -1.40 23.69
N THR A 250 3.12 -0.86 22.55
CA THR A 250 3.98 -0.47 21.43
C THR A 250 3.50 0.83 20.80
N ALA A 251 4.41 1.76 20.55
CA ALA A 251 4.20 2.94 19.74
C ALA A 251 4.51 2.61 18.27
N VAL A 252 3.64 3.01 17.33
CA VAL A 252 3.82 2.74 15.89
C VAL A 252 3.53 4.02 15.10
N ILE A 253 4.26 4.23 14.03
CA ILE A 253 3.90 5.16 12.95
C ILE A 253 3.68 4.32 11.70
N SER A 254 2.53 4.49 11.07
CA SER A 254 2.21 3.93 9.76
C SER A 254 2.10 5.03 8.71
N ILE A 255 2.05 4.61 7.45
CA ILE A 255 1.75 5.44 6.28
C ILE A 255 0.43 4.90 5.73
N GLU A 256 -0.60 5.74 5.78
CA GLU A 256 -1.97 5.36 5.44
C GLU A 256 -2.38 5.94 4.09
N PRO A 257 -3.12 5.19 3.26
CA PRO A 257 -3.77 5.78 2.09
C PRO A 257 -4.78 6.86 2.51
N SER A 258 -5.01 7.84 1.67
CA SER A 258 -5.99 8.89 1.96
C SER A 258 -6.88 9.13 0.71
N PRO A 259 -8.15 8.66 0.73
CA PRO A 259 -8.89 8.11 1.87
C PRO A 259 -8.37 6.76 2.35
N ASP A 260 -8.57 6.48 3.66
CA ASP A 260 -8.19 5.24 4.32
C ASP A 260 -9.26 4.16 4.09
N ASP A 261 -8.80 2.91 3.94
CA ASP A 261 -9.66 1.73 3.70
C ASP A 261 -10.05 0.98 4.99
N SER A 262 -9.36 1.21 6.11
CA SER A 262 -9.46 0.40 7.31
C SER A 262 -9.18 1.21 8.59
N PRO A 263 -9.86 0.91 9.71
CA PRO A 263 -9.52 1.48 11.02
C PRO A 263 -8.29 0.82 11.67
N LEU A 264 -7.58 -0.04 10.97
CA LEU A 264 -6.36 -0.73 11.43
C LEU A 264 -5.14 -0.19 10.70
N PRO A 265 -3.96 -0.18 11.36
CA PRO A 265 -2.76 0.38 10.75
C PRO A 265 -2.39 -0.35 9.45
N PHE A 266 -2.16 0.42 8.40
CA PHE A 266 -1.73 -0.09 7.11
C PHE A 266 -0.38 -0.82 7.21
N THR A 267 -0.06 -1.61 6.18
CA THR A 267 1.16 -2.44 6.17
C THR A 267 2.46 -1.64 6.20
N LEU A 268 2.45 -0.40 5.70
CA LEU A 268 3.63 0.49 5.71
C LEU A 268 3.84 1.09 7.10
N LYS A 269 4.68 0.45 7.91
CA LYS A 269 5.02 0.90 9.27
C LYS A 269 6.51 1.25 9.34
N PRO A 270 6.92 2.49 8.96
CA PRO A 270 8.33 2.86 8.96
C PRO A 270 8.97 2.84 10.35
N LEU A 271 8.19 3.08 11.40
CA LEU A 271 8.70 3.16 12.76
C LEU A 271 7.85 2.36 13.75
N ALA A 272 8.50 1.63 14.64
CA ALA A 272 7.87 1.03 15.82
C ALA A 272 8.82 1.11 17.03
N GLY A 273 8.25 1.27 18.23
CA GLY A 273 8.98 1.31 19.48
C GLY A 273 8.25 0.58 20.58
N ALA A 274 8.88 -0.42 21.21
CA ALA A 274 8.32 -1.05 22.39
C ALA A 274 8.29 -0.03 23.55
N ILE A 275 7.15 0.05 24.25
CA ILE A 275 7.03 0.80 25.48
C ILE A 275 7.48 -0.13 26.61
N PRO A 276 8.60 0.15 27.31
CA PRO A 276 9.07 -0.75 28.37
C PRO A 276 8.01 -1.01 29.43
N ALA A 277 7.93 -2.23 29.96
CA ALA A 277 6.99 -2.55 31.04
C ALA A 277 7.22 -1.70 32.31
N THR A 278 8.45 -1.17 32.46
CA THR A 278 8.84 -0.27 33.54
C THR A 278 8.90 1.20 33.07
N ALA A 279 8.25 1.54 31.95
CA ALA A 279 8.28 2.89 31.42
C ALA A 279 7.83 3.91 32.47
N ALA A 280 8.59 5.01 32.59
CA ALA A 280 8.20 6.21 33.32
C ALA A 280 7.54 7.21 32.37
N ASP A 281 6.71 8.08 32.89
CA ASP A 281 6.21 9.24 32.19
C ASP A 281 7.31 10.30 32.01
N HIS A 282 7.14 11.20 31.07
CA HIS A 282 8.06 12.30 30.76
C HIS A 282 9.50 11.86 30.43
N VAL A 283 9.68 10.59 30.05
CA VAL A 283 10.95 10.03 29.59
C VAL A 283 10.85 9.77 28.09
N THR A 284 11.89 10.18 27.35
CA THR A 284 11.98 9.94 25.92
C THR A 284 12.44 8.52 25.63
N TYR A 285 11.65 7.80 24.81
CA TYR A 285 11.93 6.44 24.35
C TYR A 285 12.17 6.43 22.83
N PRO A 286 13.12 5.62 22.32
CA PRO A 286 13.39 5.53 20.90
C PRO A 286 12.40 4.63 20.18
N MET A 287 12.20 4.88 18.88
CA MET A 287 11.61 3.97 17.93
C MET A 287 12.68 3.42 16.98
N THR A 288 12.41 2.24 16.41
CA THR A 288 13.30 1.59 15.44
C THR A 288 12.67 1.59 14.05
N THR A 289 13.49 1.70 13.03
CA THR A 289 13.09 1.65 11.63
C THR A 289 12.67 0.22 11.24
N GLN A 290 11.54 0.08 10.56
CA GLN A 290 10.88 -1.20 10.22
C GLN A 290 10.55 -1.30 8.73
N THR A 291 11.53 -1.04 7.84
CA THR A 291 11.29 -0.98 6.39
C THR A 291 11.55 -2.30 5.66
N SER A 292 12.13 -3.31 6.31
CA SER A 292 12.46 -4.61 5.69
C SER A 292 11.24 -5.39 5.18
N GLY A 293 10.08 -5.16 5.78
CA GLY A 293 8.80 -5.75 5.40
C GLY A 293 8.01 -4.98 4.34
N PHE A 294 8.55 -3.88 3.82
CA PHE A 294 7.84 -3.06 2.85
C PHE A 294 7.57 -3.83 1.55
N PRO A 295 6.40 -3.61 0.93
CA PRO A 295 6.04 -4.30 -0.28
C PRO A 295 6.95 -3.96 -1.45
N ARG A 296 7.08 -4.94 -2.33
CA ARG A 296 7.91 -4.88 -3.53
C ARG A 296 7.34 -5.79 -4.60
N GLY A 297 7.78 -5.61 -5.82
CA GLY A 297 7.36 -6.46 -6.90
C GLY A 297 8.25 -6.39 -8.13
N SER A 298 7.83 -7.08 -9.15
CA SER A 298 8.37 -6.98 -10.50
C SER A 298 7.24 -7.02 -11.52
N ALA A 299 7.44 -6.35 -12.63
CA ALA A 299 6.52 -6.33 -13.76
C ALA A 299 7.27 -6.60 -15.05
N VAL A 300 6.67 -7.40 -15.95
CA VAL A 300 7.25 -7.73 -17.26
C VAL A 300 6.16 -7.60 -18.32
N ILE A 301 6.41 -6.79 -19.36
CA ILE A 301 5.55 -6.72 -20.55
C ILE A 301 5.88 -7.90 -21.46
N ARG A 302 4.84 -8.60 -21.94
CA ARG A 302 4.93 -9.77 -22.81
C ARG A 302 4.01 -9.64 -24.02
#